data_816c05e5abbafdfe8b3bc91c69e3d205
#
_entry.id   816c05e5abbafdfe8b3bc91c69e3d205
#
_cell.length_a   1.000
_cell.length_b   1.000
_cell.length_c   1.000
_cell.angle_alpha   90.00
_cell.angle_beta   90.00
_cell.angle_gamma   90.00
#
_symmetry.space_group_name_H-M   'P 1'
#
loop_
_entity.id
_entity.type
_entity.pdbx_description
1 polymer ?
#
loop_
_entity_poly.entity_id
_entity_poly.type
_entity_poly.pdbx_seq_one_letter_code
_entity_poly.pdbx_strand_id
1 'polypeptide(L)'
;TVAPTTEAPTTVAPTTVDEEAVPTPIGLTYVGNETLPYYFIWQAPASDIDSYNVYVDGRLVATSNVPNISLPIDVFKDGKKDYTISVKSVRDGRESEATSVTYSFKDELPTTEAPTTEAPTTQSETSTAIIGEGSDAGKVDSEILNCKNDKDLAGSTFGKLCVKVKKSKKKAISLTWKKISTAKTYVVYGTKCGTSYKKIATVHSKTFTNKKLRKGTYYKYMVVALNEKNEVVAISKLIHVATKGGKVGNCKKLKVNKSKVNLKQGKKFKLKVKQIAESKKVKLKKHRKIAFESDNQDVAVVSKKGVITAKKKGKCSVYVYAQNGVYKKVKVTVK
;
A
#
# COMPACT_ATOMS: atom_id res chain seq x y z
N THR A 1 22.22 -75.84 44.46
CA THR A 1 22.92 -74.88 43.59
C THR A 1 21.89 -74.35 42.55
N VAL A 2 21.38 -73.17 42.81
CA VAL A 2 20.41 -72.48 41.92
C VAL A 2 21.20 -71.56 41.00
N ALA A 3 21.02 -71.73 39.70
CA ALA A 3 21.67 -70.91 38.69
C ALA A 3 20.99 -69.54 38.60
N PRO A 4 21.70 -68.41 38.42
CA PRO A 4 21.08 -67.08 38.27
C PRO A 4 20.51 -66.98 36.88
N THR A 5 19.23 -66.52 36.83
CA THR A 5 18.49 -66.11 35.62
C THR A 5 18.95 -64.73 35.20
N THR A 6 19.60 -64.62 34.04
CA THR A 6 19.98 -63.33 33.46
C THR A 6 18.82 -62.82 32.65
N GLU A 7 18.19 -61.73 33.11
CA GLU A 7 17.21 -60.98 32.31
C GLU A 7 17.93 -60.18 31.22
N ALA A 8 17.43 -60.33 30.00
CA ALA A 8 17.92 -59.56 28.83
C ALA A 8 17.50 -58.08 28.92
N PRO A 9 18.34 -57.12 28.50
CA PRO A 9 17.97 -55.73 28.54
C PRO A 9 16.84 -55.41 27.53
N THR A 10 15.76 -54.88 28.03
CA THR A 10 14.65 -54.39 27.21
C THR A 10 15.12 -53.15 26.44
N THR A 11 15.34 -53.32 25.15
CA THR A 11 15.60 -52.20 24.25
C THR A 11 14.32 -51.40 24.09
N VAL A 12 14.26 -50.22 24.74
CA VAL A 12 13.20 -49.24 24.51
C VAL A 12 13.41 -48.71 23.11
N ALA A 13 12.45 -48.95 22.22
CA ALA A 13 12.42 -48.35 20.89
C ALA A 13 12.41 -46.80 21.02
N PRO A 14 13.11 -46.05 20.16
CA PRO A 14 13.08 -44.61 20.23
C PRO A 14 11.65 -44.14 19.99
N THR A 15 11.11 -43.38 20.94
CA THR A 15 9.84 -42.67 20.82
C THR A 15 10.00 -41.72 19.64
N THR A 16 9.36 -42.03 18.51
CA THR A 16 9.22 -41.06 17.42
C THR A 16 8.47 -39.86 18.01
N VAL A 17 9.16 -38.75 18.13
CA VAL A 17 8.54 -37.47 18.41
C VAL A 17 7.61 -37.21 17.22
N ASP A 18 6.30 -37.23 17.43
CA ASP A 18 5.34 -36.80 16.42
C ASP A 18 5.69 -35.35 16.06
N GLU A 19 6.37 -35.21 14.96
CA GLU A 19 6.69 -33.87 14.43
C GLU A 19 5.36 -33.21 14.07
N GLU A 20 4.97 -32.24 14.89
CA GLU A 20 3.68 -31.53 14.79
C GLU A 20 3.43 -31.09 13.34
N ALA A 21 2.36 -31.58 12.73
CA ALA A 21 2.00 -31.31 11.34
C ALA A 21 1.91 -29.80 11.08
N VAL A 22 2.39 -29.34 9.93
CA VAL A 22 2.27 -27.95 9.54
C VAL A 22 0.77 -27.61 9.36
N PRO A 23 0.23 -26.62 10.06
CA PRO A 23 -1.20 -26.32 10.02
C PRO A 23 -1.63 -25.77 8.65
N THR A 24 -2.72 -26.29 8.12
CA THR A 24 -3.27 -25.96 6.81
C THR A 24 -3.96 -24.60 6.84
N PRO A 25 -3.76 -23.71 5.84
CA PRO A 25 -4.55 -22.49 5.69
C PRO A 25 -6.00 -22.85 5.34
N ILE A 26 -6.96 -22.02 5.75
CA ILE A 26 -8.39 -22.29 5.51
C ILE A 26 -9.05 -21.12 4.76
N GLY A 27 -10.20 -21.38 4.13
CA GLY A 27 -11.03 -20.36 3.53
C GLY A 27 -10.41 -19.67 2.31
N LEU A 28 -9.58 -20.37 1.52
CA LEU A 28 -9.07 -19.85 0.27
C LEU A 28 -10.22 -19.43 -0.65
N THR A 29 -10.24 -18.16 -1.00
CA THR A 29 -11.34 -17.56 -1.76
C THR A 29 -10.80 -16.60 -2.80
N TYR A 30 -11.39 -16.65 -4.00
CA TYR A 30 -11.19 -15.63 -5.02
C TYR A 30 -12.01 -14.38 -4.65
N VAL A 31 -11.34 -13.24 -4.58
CA VAL A 31 -11.95 -11.91 -4.31
C VAL A 31 -11.50 -10.87 -5.34
N GLY A 32 -11.02 -11.35 -6.49
CA GLY A 32 -10.58 -10.50 -7.58
C GLY A 32 -11.73 -9.66 -8.17
N ASN A 33 -11.34 -8.56 -8.80
CA ASN A 33 -12.22 -7.64 -9.50
C ASN A 33 -11.49 -7.11 -10.74
N GLU A 34 -12.10 -6.21 -11.50
CA GLU A 34 -11.50 -5.61 -12.71
C GLU A 34 -10.10 -4.99 -12.49
N THR A 35 -9.80 -4.60 -11.25
CA THR A 35 -8.52 -3.96 -10.89
C THR A 35 -7.49 -4.97 -10.39
N LEU A 36 -7.93 -6.04 -9.73
CA LEU A 36 -7.13 -7.16 -9.23
C LEU A 36 -7.77 -8.48 -9.72
N PRO A 37 -7.67 -8.79 -11.01
CA PRO A 37 -8.47 -9.87 -11.61
C PRO A 37 -8.13 -11.26 -11.08
N TYR A 38 -6.97 -11.46 -10.47
CA TYR A 38 -6.50 -12.78 -9.99
C TYR A 38 -6.07 -12.69 -8.54
N TYR A 39 -6.90 -12.07 -7.68
CA TYR A 39 -6.62 -11.86 -6.27
C TYR A 39 -7.32 -12.89 -5.39
N PHE A 40 -6.52 -13.56 -4.56
CA PHE A 40 -6.96 -14.62 -3.66
C PHE A 40 -6.59 -14.26 -2.22
N ILE A 41 -7.46 -14.63 -1.29
CA ILE A 41 -7.26 -14.48 0.16
C ILE A 41 -7.55 -15.78 0.87
N TRP A 42 -6.96 -15.98 2.04
CA TRP A 42 -7.22 -17.11 2.94
C TRP A 42 -7.04 -16.67 4.38
N GLN A 43 -7.41 -17.51 5.32
CA GLN A 43 -7.16 -17.30 6.74
C GLN A 43 -5.83 -17.97 7.12
N ALA A 44 -4.99 -17.22 7.85
CA ALA A 44 -3.79 -17.75 8.45
C ALA A 44 -4.17 -18.77 9.54
N PRO A 45 -3.45 -19.89 9.67
CA PRO A 45 -3.56 -20.74 10.84
C PRO A 45 -3.27 -19.99 12.13
N ALA A 46 -3.75 -20.51 13.27
CA ALA A 46 -3.51 -19.90 14.59
C ALA A 46 -2.04 -20.06 15.07
N SER A 47 -1.27 -20.94 14.45
CA SER A 47 0.13 -21.23 14.77
C SER A 47 1.08 -20.42 13.90
N ASP A 48 2.29 -20.18 14.39
CA ASP A 48 3.36 -19.52 13.63
C ASP A 48 3.73 -20.33 12.39
N ILE A 49 3.83 -19.64 11.25
CA ILE A 49 4.27 -20.16 9.97
C ILE A 49 5.22 -19.16 9.32
N ASP A 50 6.12 -19.64 8.46
CA ASP A 50 7.12 -18.80 7.79
C ASP A 50 6.53 -18.10 6.56
N SER A 51 5.75 -18.83 5.76
CA SER A 51 5.20 -18.35 4.49
C SER A 51 4.08 -19.25 3.98
N TYR A 52 3.55 -18.91 2.81
CA TYR A 52 2.59 -19.70 2.05
C TYR A 52 3.13 -19.95 0.65
N ASN A 53 3.08 -21.19 0.19
CA ASN A 53 3.32 -21.55 -1.19
C ASN A 53 2.00 -21.62 -1.95
N VAL A 54 1.95 -20.95 -3.12
CA VAL A 54 0.76 -20.85 -3.95
C VAL A 54 0.98 -21.59 -5.27
N TYR A 55 0.03 -22.43 -5.61
CA TYR A 55 0.08 -23.33 -6.76
C TYR A 55 -1.07 -23.02 -7.71
N VAL A 56 -0.81 -23.18 -9.01
CA VAL A 56 -1.83 -23.21 -10.07
C VAL A 56 -1.71 -24.54 -10.78
N ASP A 57 -2.76 -25.36 -10.76
CA ASP A 57 -2.79 -26.72 -11.30
C ASP A 57 -1.60 -27.58 -10.84
N GLY A 58 -1.27 -27.51 -9.54
CA GLY A 58 -0.18 -28.24 -8.91
C GLY A 58 1.22 -27.66 -9.15
N ARG A 59 1.37 -26.62 -9.97
CA ARG A 59 2.65 -25.93 -10.22
C ARG A 59 2.84 -24.78 -9.24
N LEU A 60 3.94 -24.74 -8.49
CA LEU A 60 4.31 -23.61 -7.64
C LEU A 60 4.51 -22.36 -8.52
N VAL A 61 3.73 -21.32 -8.26
CA VAL A 61 3.77 -20.07 -9.03
C VAL A 61 4.19 -18.86 -8.20
N ALA A 62 4.04 -18.93 -6.87
CA ALA A 62 4.44 -17.84 -5.99
C ALA A 62 4.57 -18.30 -4.53
N THR A 63 5.26 -17.49 -3.72
CA THR A 63 5.31 -17.56 -2.26
C THR A 63 4.86 -16.24 -1.67
N SER A 64 4.08 -16.26 -0.58
CA SER A 64 3.59 -15.09 0.12
C SER A 64 3.87 -15.17 1.63
N ASN A 65 4.25 -14.07 2.26
CA ASN A 65 4.42 -13.97 3.72
C ASN A 65 3.17 -13.40 4.41
N VAL A 66 2.08 -13.26 3.66
CA VAL A 66 0.78 -12.75 4.13
C VAL A 66 -0.34 -13.60 3.56
N PRO A 67 -1.51 -13.71 4.23
CA PRO A 67 -2.59 -14.61 3.81
C PRO A 67 -3.39 -14.07 2.61
N ASN A 68 -2.70 -13.60 1.59
CA ASN A 68 -3.29 -13.16 0.32
C ASN A 68 -2.24 -13.08 -0.79
N ILE A 69 -2.70 -13.11 -2.05
CA ILE A 69 -1.85 -12.95 -3.22
C ILE A 69 -2.62 -12.43 -4.42
N SER A 70 -1.95 -11.63 -5.25
CA SER A 70 -2.40 -11.32 -6.62
C SER A 70 -1.50 -12.06 -7.60
N LEU A 71 -2.08 -12.99 -8.35
CA LEU A 71 -1.36 -13.75 -9.36
C LEU A 71 -1.29 -12.96 -10.68
N PRO A 72 -0.16 -13.00 -11.41
CA PRO A 72 -0.08 -12.40 -12.73
C PRO A 72 -0.80 -13.29 -13.77
N ILE A 73 -1.34 -12.68 -14.84
CA ILE A 73 -2.08 -13.41 -15.90
C ILE A 73 -1.25 -14.52 -16.55
N ASP A 74 0.05 -14.36 -16.59
CA ASP A 74 0.96 -15.29 -17.22
C ASP A 74 1.11 -16.66 -16.50
N VAL A 75 0.58 -16.80 -15.28
CA VAL A 75 0.52 -18.11 -14.61
C VAL A 75 -0.61 -19.00 -15.16
N PHE A 76 -1.55 -18.42 -15.93
CA PHE A 76 -2.72 -19.07 -16.55
C PHE A 76 -2.51 -19.30 -18.06
N LYS A 77 -1.31 -19.67 -18.48
CA LYS A 77 -0.92 -19.69 -19.91
C LYS A 77 -1.51 -20.83 -20.75
N ASP A 78 -2.07 -21.84 -20.12
CA ASP A 78 -2.47 -23.07 -20.83
C ASP A 78 -3.82 -22.94 -21.56
N GLY A 79 -4.43 -21.73 -21.58
CA GLY A 79 -5.68 -21.44 -22.27
C GLY A 79 -6.89 -22.22 -21.76
N LYS A 80 -6.82 -22.80 -20.58
CA LYS A 80 -7.92 -23.51 -19.94
C LYS A 80 -8.97 -22.51 -19.45
N LYS A 81 -10.21 -22.98 -19.33
CA LYS A 81 -11.27 -22.20 -18.72
C LYS A 81 -11.17 -22.19 -17.20
N ASP A 82 -10.81 -23.34 -16.62
CA ASP A 82 -10.77 -23.56 -15.17
C ASP A 82 -9.38 -23.90 -14.72
N TYR A 83 -8.96 -23.31 -13.60
CA TYR A 83 -7.68 -23.54 -12.94
C TYR A 83 -7.89 -23.85 -11.46
N THR A 84 -7.17 -24.82 -10.93
CA THR A 84 -7.14 -25.12 -9.50
C THR A 84 -6.06 -24.27 -8.84
N ILE A 85 -6.47 -23.36 -7.98
CA ILE A 85 -5.57 -22.56 -7.15
C ILE A 85 -5.46 -23.24 -5.79
N SER A 86 -4.25 -23.52 -5.34
CA SER A 86 -3.99 -24.19 -4.05
C SER A 86 -2.99 -23.39 -3.23
N VAL A 87 -3.17 -23.37 -1.91
CA VAL A 87 -2.28 -22.71 -0.96
C VAL A 87 -1.92 -23.68 0.15
N LYS A 88 -0.62 -23.73 0.47
CA LYS A 88 -0.06 -24.49 1.60
C LYS A 88 0.69 -23.55 2.52
N SER A 89 0.60 -23.75 3.84
CA SER A 89 1.50 -23.13 4.81
C SER A 89 2.88 -23.76 4.75
N VAL A 90 3.90 -22.98 5.04
CA VAL A 90 5.29 -23.45 5.18
C VAL A 90 5.79 -23.13 6.59
N ARG A 91 6.37 -24.11 7.27
CA ARG A 91 7.07 -23.96 8.55
C ARG A 91 8.29 -24.85 8.55
N ASP A 92 9.46 -24.29 8.85
CA ASP A 92 10.75 -25.01 8.88
C ASP A 92 11.03 -25.78 7.59
N GLY A 93 10.68 -25.21 6.42
CA GLY A 93 10.86 -25.80 5.11
C GLY A 93 9.89 -26.94 4.76
N ARG A 94 8.94 -27.30 5.63
CA ARG A 94 7.90 -28.29 5.39
C ARG A 94 6.59 -27.60 4.99
N GLU A 95 5.81 -28.26 4.13
CA GLU A 95 4.51 -27.77 3.68
C GLU A 95 3.36 -28.48 4.41
N SER A 96 2.26 -27.77 4.59
CA SER A 96 0.99 -28.34 5.04
C SER A 96 0.26 -29.07 3.90
N GLU A 97 -0.88 -29.68 4.22
CA GLU A 97 -1.89 -30.00 3.24
C GLU A 97 -2.36 -28.72 2.52
N ALA A 98 -2.95 -28.89 1.34
CA ALA A 98 -3.39 -27.78 0.51
C ALA A 98 -4.85 -27.41 0.77
N THR A 99 -5.14 -26.11 0.85
CA THR A 99 -6.48 -25.58 0.63
C THR A 99 -6.61 -25.12 -0.82
N SER A 100 -7.70 -25.50 -1.50
CA SER A 100 -7.85 -25.26 -2.93
C SER A 100 -9.19 -24.61 -3.28
N VAL A 101 -9.20 -23.84 -4.38
CA VAL A 101 -10.40 -23.26 -5.00
C VAL A 101 -10.26 -23.34 -6.52
N THR A 102 -11.36 -23.59 -7.22
CA THR A 102 -11.40 -23.51 -8.68
C THR A 102 -11.65 -22.06 -9.10
N TYR A 103 -10.78 -21.54 -9.95
CA TYR A 103 -10.96 -20.26 -10.60
C TYR A 103 -11.32 -20.46 -12.07
N SER A 104 -12.48 -19.92 -12.51
CA SER A 104 -12.97 -20.03 -13.87
C SER A 104 -12.88 -18.68 -14.58
N PHE A 105 -12.29 -18.64 -15.77
CA PHE A 105 -12.36 -17.47 -16.64
C PHE A 105 -13.79 -17.35 -17.18
N LYS A 106 -14.41 -16.19 -16.95
CA LYS A 106 -15.68 -15.87 -17.63
C LYS A 106 -15.36 -15.51 -19.08
N ASP A 107 -15.97 -16.23 -19.99
CA ASP A 107 -15.94 -15.87 -21.42
C ASP A 107 -16.76 -14.60 -21.61
N GLU A 108 -16.10 -13.43 -21.61
CA GLU A 108 -16.64 -12.19 -22.16
C GLU A 108 -15.50 -11.33 -22.68
N LEU A 109 -15.29 -11.35 -23.98
CA LEU A 109 -14.71 -10.23 -24.70
C LEU A 109 -15.64 -9.02 -24.55
N PRO A 110 -15.13 -7.81 -24.34
CA PRO A 110 -15.98 -6.66 -24.04
C PRO A 110 -16.74 -6.20 -25.27
N THR A 111 -18.05 -6.41 -25.26
CA THR A 111 -18.99 -5.71 -26.12
C THR A 111 -19.36 -4.39 -25.46
N THR A 112 -19.23 -3.33 -26.23
CA THR A 112 -19.59 -1.94 -25.87
C THR A 112 -21.10 -1.80 -25.72
N GLU A 113 -21.60 -1.44 -24.54
CA GLU A 113 -22.91 -0.78 -24.39
C GLU A 113 -22.96 0.17 -23.17
N ALA A 114 -23.80 1.22 -23.32
CA ALA A 114 -23.83 2.46 -22.56
C ALA A 114 -24.50 2.37 -21.16
N PRO A 115 -24.43 3.40 -20.32
CA PRO A 115 -24.62 3.33 -18.88
C PRO A 115 -26.07 3.40 -18.44
N THR A 116 -26.49 2.53 -17.55
CA THR A 116 -27.71 2.67 -16.74
C THR A 116 -27.36 3.09 -15.32
N THR A 117 -28.01 4.14 -14.88
CA THR A 117 -27.84 4.82 -13.59
C THR A 117 -28.52 4.03 -12.48
N GLU A 118 -27.77 3.62 -11.44
CA GLU A 118 -28.35 3.32 -10.12
C GLU A 118 -27.49 3.86 -8.97
N ALA A 119 -28.19 4.23 -7.88
CA ALA A 119 -27.76 5.05 -6.77
C ALA A 119 -26.74 4.37 -5.80
N PRO A 120 -26.01 5.15 -4.97
CA PRO A 120 -24.76 4.69 -4.37
C PRO A 120 -24.95 3.89 -3.10
N THR A 121 -24.55 2.65 -3.11
CA THR A 121 -24.26 1.86 -1.90
C THR A 121 -22.82 2.11 -1.48
N THR A 122 -22.62 2.47 -0.23
CA THR A 122 -21.36 2.84 0.40
C THR A 122 -20.36 1.69 0.35
N GLN A 123 -19.45 1.67 -0.64
CA GLN A 123 -18.32 0.75 -0.67
C GLN A 123 -17.09 1.42 -0.10
N SER A 124 -16.45 0.72 0.84
CA SER A 124 -15.11 1.03 1.35
C SER A 124 -14.12 0.93 0.19
N GLU A 125 -13.67 2.08 -0.33
CA GLU A 125 -12.65 2.12 -1.40
C GLU A 125 -11.32 1.60 -0.83
N THR A 126 -10.98 0.35 -1.14
CA THR A 126 -9.64 -0.20 -0.94
C THR A 126 -8.75 0.36 -2.04
N SER A 127 -7.88 1.26 -1.69
CA SER A 127 -6.88 1.86 -2.59
C SER A 127 -5.94 0.77 -3.10
N THR A 128 -5.92 0.55 -4.39
CA THR A 128 -4.99 -0.38 -5.05
C THR A 128 -3.57 0.11 -4.83
N ALA A 129 -2.74 -0.69 -4.18
CA ALA A 129 -1.36 -0.34 -3.91
C ALA A 129 -0.51 -0.55 -5.18
N ILE A 130 0.24 0.46 -5.60
CA ILE A 130 1.38 0.26 -6.49
C ILE A 130 2.30 -0.78 -5.85
N ILE A 131 2.96 -1.61 -6.66
CA ILE A 131 3.99 -2.56 -6.23
C ILE A 131 4.87 -1.91 -5.14
N GLY A 132 4.97 -2.57 -4.00
CA GLY A 132 5.44 -1.99 -2.75
C GLY A 132 6.95 -1.79 -2.66
N GLU A 133 7.39 -1.50 -1.44
CA GLU A 133 8.79 -1.43 -1.07
C GLU A 133 9.49 -2.76 -1.36
N GLY A 134 10.75 -2.71 -1.81
CA GLY A 134 11.52 -3.86 -2.27
C GLY A 134 11.32 -4.22 -3.74
N SER A 135 10.31 -3.66 -4.42
CA SER A 135 10.07 -3.92 -5.84
C SER A 135 11.14 -3.28 -6.74
N ASP A 136 11.36 -3.89 -7.90
CA ASP A 136 12.21 -3.32 -8.94
C ASP A 136 11.66 -2.00 -9.49
N ALA A 137 12.54 -1.04 -9.74
CA ALA A 137 12.19 0.28 -10.23
C ALA A 137 11.46 0.27 -11.57
N GLY A 138 11.78 -0.68 -12.46
CA GLY A 138 11.14 -0.80 -13.78
C GLY A 138 9.68 -1.22 -13.70
N LYS A 139 9.33 -2.09 -12.73
CA LYS A 139 7.92 -2.45 -12.49
C LYS A 139 7.11 -1.25 -12.05
N VAL A 140 7.63 -0.51 -11.06
CA VAL A 140 6.95 0.69 -10.54
C VAL A 140 6.87 1.78 -11.61
N ASP A 141 7.90 1.95 -12.43
CA ASP A 141 7.92 2.86 -13.57
C ASP A 141 6.77 2.55 -14.53
N SER A 142 6.64 1.29 -14.95
CA SER A 142 5.59 0.82 -15.84
C SER A 142 4.19 1.07 -15.27
N GLU A 143 3.96 0.77 -13.99
CA GLU A 143 2.67 0.97 -13.35
C GLU A 143 2.28 2.45 -13.25
N ILE A 144 3.22 3.32 -12.90
CA ILE A 144 2.96 4.76 -12.81
C ILE A 144 2.66 5.32 -14.20
N LEU A 145 3.43 4.95 -15.23
CA LEU A 145 3.28 5.47 -16.59
C LEU A 145 1.99 5.00 -17.25
N ASN A 146 1.60 3.75 -17.02
CA ASN A 146 0.39 3.14 -17.59
C ASN A 146 -0.88 3.42 -16.76
N CYS A 147 -0.76 4.07 -15.62
CA CYS A 147 -1.91 4.37 -14.77
C CYS A 147 -2.89 5.33 -15.46
N LYS A 148 -4.08 4.83 -15.77
CA LYS A 148 -5.17 5.61 -16.37
C LYS A 148 -5.89 6.49 -15.34
N ASN A 149 -5.97 6.04 -14.09
CA ASN A 149 -6.72 6.71 -13.04
C ASN A 149 -5.85 7.01 -11.81
N ASP A 150 -5.72 8.27 -11.44
CA ASP A 150 -4.94 8.71 -10.27
C ASP A 150 -5.43 8.13 -8.92
N LYS A 151 -6.66 7.61 -8.85
CA LYS A 151 -7.18 6.98 -7.63
C LYS A 151 -6.52 5.62 -7.36
N ASP A 152 -6.00 4.98 -8.39
CA ASP A 152 -5.41 3.65 -8.31
C ASP A 152 -3.95 3.69 -7.82
N LEU A 153 -3.34 4.88 -7.73
CA LEU A 153 -1.99 5.09 -7.26
C LEU A 153 -1.93 5.36 -5.76
N ALA A 154 -1.63 4.37 -4.94
CA ALA A 154 -1.61 4.50 -3.47
C ALA A 154 -0.25 4.83 -2.93
N GLY A 155 0.84 4.73 -3.26
CA GLY A 155 2.13 5.02 -2.62
C GLY A 155 2.26 4.52 -1.15
N SER A 156 3.44 4.56 -0.62
CA SER A 156 3.76 4.21 0.78
C SER A 156 2.99 5.09 1.78
N THR A 157 2.93 4.68 3.04
CA THR A 157 2.41 5.55 4.11
C THR A 157 3.05 6.93 4.04
N PHE A 158 2.24 7.99 4.13
CA PHE A 158 2.68 9.39 3.94
C PHE A 158 3.95 9.75 4.73
N GLY A 159 4.08 9.20 5.94
CA GLY A 159 5.23 9.42 6.82
C GLY A 159 6.58 8.93 6.28
N LYS A 160 6.59 7.95 5.39
CA LYS A 160 7.83 7.39 4.82
C LYS A 160 8.47 8.33 3.80
N LEU A 161 7.66 8.92 2.90
CA LEU A 161 8.15 9.88 1.90
C LEU A 161 7.20 11.08 1.80
N CYS A 162 7.39 12.06 2.67
CA CYS A 162 6.58 13.28 2.76
C CYS A 162 6.94 14.28 1.64
N VAL A 163 6.51 14.04 0.43
CA VAL A 163 6.68 14.99 -0.67
C VAL A 163 5.68 16.14 -0.54
N LYS A 164 6.16 17.37 -0.66
CA LYS A 164 5.33 18.58 -0.61
C LYS A 164 5.84 19.67 -1.54
N VAL A 165 4.95 20.60 -1.89
CA VAL A 165 5.36 21.84 -2.56
C VAL A 165 6.28 22.67 -1.64
N LYS A 166 7.46 23.05 -2.15
CA LYS A 166 8.38 24.01 -1.51
C LYS A 166 8.06 25.43 -1.95
N LYS A 167 7.90 25.64 -3.26
CA LYS A 167 7.61 26.94 -3.87
C LYS A 167 6.83 26.75 -5.18
N SER A 168 5.86 27.61 -5.43
CA SER A 168 5.16 27.71 -6.71
C SER A 168 5.39 29.10 -7.29
N LYS A 169 5.72 29.15 -8.59
CA LYS A 169 5.88 30.38 -9.41
C LYS A 169 4.90 30.34 -10.59
N LYS A 170 4.84 31.40 -11.43
CA LYS A 170 3.98 31.44 -12.62
C LYS A 170 4.27 30.28 -13.61
N LYS A 171 5.56 29.96 -13.81
CA LYS A 171 6.01 28.94 -14.79
C LYS A 171 6.87 27.83 -14.17
N ALA A 172 6.85 27.67 -12.84
CA ALA A 172 7.64 26.64 -12.17
C ALA A 172 7.01 26.16 -10.85
N ILE A 173 7.25 24.90 -10.51
CA ILE A 173 6.91 24.26 -9.24
C ILE A 173 8.15 23.60 -8.69
N SER A 174 8.51 23.94 -7.46
CA SER A 174 9.57 23.28 -6.70
C SER A 174 8.95 22.36 -5.65
N LEU A 175 9.39 21.11 -5.64
CA LEU A 175 9.04 20.08 -4.66
C LEU A 175 10.16 19.92 -3.66
N THR A 176 9.85 19.38 -2.49
CA THR A 176 10.83 18.98 -1.49
C THR A 176 10.32 17.82 -0.66
N TRP A 177 11.24 17.02 -0.16
CA TRP A 177 10.99 15.89 0.75
C TRP A 177 12.09 15.74 1.78
N LYS A 178 11.89 14.90 2.77
CA LYS A 178 12.93 14.52 3.71
C LYS A 178 13.78 13.40 3.06
N LYS A 179 15.11 13.53 3.09
CA LYS A 179 16.01 12.47 2.62
C LYS A 179 15.76 11.20 3.42
N ILE A 180 15.66 10.07 2.73
CA ILE A 180 15.62 8.73 3.31
C ILE A 180 17.06 8.21 3.33
N SER A 181 17.55 7.70 4.45
CA SER A 181 18.94 7.28 4.63
C SER A 181 19.35 6.19 3.64
N THR A 182 18.49 5.23 3.40
CA THR A 182 18.69 4.11 2.47
C THR A 182 18.47 4.47 1.00
N ALA A 183 17.87 5.62 0.70
CA ALA A 183 17.66 6.05 -0.66
C ALA A 183 18.84 6.79 -1.24
N LYS A 184 19.30 6.38 -2.40
CA LYS A 184 20.35 7.01 -3.20
C LYS A 184 19.80 7.92 -4.28
N THR A 185 18.69 7.50 -4.89
CA THR A 185 18.08 8.14 -6.06
C THR A 185 16.60 8.38 -5.85
N TYR A 186 16.07 9.45 -6.43
CA TYR A 186 14.66 9.78 -6.44
C TYR A 186 14.20 9.98 -7.88
N VAL A 187 13.24 9.18 -8.32
CA VAL A 187 12.60 9.33 -9.63
C VAL A 187 11.34 10.20 -9.44
N VAL A 188 11.23 11.25 -10.24
CA VAL A 188 10.10 12.18 -10.18
C VAL A 188 9.22 11.97 -11.41
N TYR A 189 7.97 11.63 -11.16
CA TYR A 189 6.92 11.58 -12.16
C TYR A 189 6.06 12.82 -12.05
N GLY A 190 5.64 13.35 -13.19
CA GLY A 190 4.81 14.54 -13.18
C GLY A 190 4.18 14.84 -14.52
N THR A 191 3.01 15.50 -14.45
CA THR A 191 2.30 15.93 -15.64
C THR A 191 1.24 16.98 -15.29
N LYS A 192 0.58 17.56 -16.28
CA LYS A 192 -0.64 18.36 -16.08
C LYS A 192 -1.76 17.44 -15.56
N CYS A 193 -2.56 17.92 -14.60
CA CYS A 193 -3.73 17.18 -14.16
C CYS A 193 -4.67 16.87 -15.34
N GLY A 194 -5.15 15.63 -15.42
CA GLY A 194 -6.00 15.13 -16.50
C GLY A 194 -5.22 14.49 -17.66
N THR A 195 -3.90 14.28 -17.52
CA THR A 195 -3.07 13.55 -18.53
C THR A 195 -2.26 12.45 -17.83
N SER A 196 -1.79 11.46 -18.59
CA SER A 196 -0.94 10.37 -18.10
C SER A 196 0.37 10.88 -17.53
N TYR A 197 0.96 10.16 -16.58
CA TYR A 197 2.25 10.50 -15.99
C TYR A 197 3.38 10.43 -17.01
N LYS A 198 4.42 11.23 -16.74
CA LYS A 198 5.70 11.15 -17.42
C LYS A 198 6.80 11.11 -16.37
N LYS A 199 7.82 10.32 -16.57
CA LYS A 199 9.08 10.40 -15.83
C LYS A 199 9.76 11.70 -16.26
N ILE A 200 9.95 12.63 -15.33
CA ILE A 200 10.41 13.98 -15.65
C ILE A 200 11.79 14.31 -15.10
N ALA A 201 12.25 13.54 -14.11
CA ALA A 201 13.62 13.64 -13.60
C ALA A 201 14.01 12.43 -12.78
N THR A 202 15.33 12.18 -12.71
CA THR A 202 15.99 11.35 -11.72
C THR A 202 16.99 12.25 -10.99
N VAL A 203 16.90 12.30 -9.64
CA VAL A 203 17.69 13.22 -8.83
C VAL A 203 18.25 12.53 -7.58
N HIS A 204 19.42 12.98 -7.12
CA HIS A 204 20.04 12.52 -5.86
C HIS A 204 19.74 13.47 -4.70
N SER A 205 19.14 14.62 -4.98
CA SER A 205 18.80 15.66 -4.00
C SER A 205 17.40 15.45 -3.41
N LYS A 206 17.14 16.10 -2.27
CA LYS A 206 15.83 16.16 -1.62
C LYS A 206 14.87 17.24 -2.18
N THR A 207 15.20 17.78 -3.37
CA THR A 207 14.40 18.82 -4.03
C THR A 207 14.44 18.64 -5.54
N PHE A 208 13.34 19.03 -6.19
CA PHE A 208 13.23 19.08 -7.63
C PHE A 208 12.44 20.31 -8.06
N THR A 209 12.79 20.91 -9.20
CA THR A 209 12.07 22.04 -9.76
C THR A 209 11.65 21.77 -11.19
N ASN A 210 10.35 21.65 -11.40
CA ASN A 210 9.76 21.57 -12.74
C ASN A 210 9.57 22.98 -13.29
N LYS A 211 10.13 23.25 -14.48
CA LYS A 211 10.15 24.56 -15.16
C LYS A 211 9.28 24.53 -16.44
N LYS A 212 9.14 25.68 -17.09
CA LYS A 212 8.39 25.87 -18.36
C LYS A 212 6.92 25.47 -18.28
N LEU A 213 6.30 25.58 -17.12
CA LEU A 213 4.90 25.24 -16.87
C LEU A 213 3.94 26.36 -17.29
N ARG A 214 2.67 26.02 -17.55
CA ARG A 214 1.61 27.02 -17.81
C ARG A 214 1.18 27.69 -16.51
N LYS A 215 0.93 29.01 -16.53
CA LYS A 215 0.41 29.79 -15.39
C LYS A 215 -1.00 29.32 -15.00
N GLY A 216 -1.33 29.38 -13.72
CA GLY A 216 -2.67 29.12 -13.19
C GLY A 216 -3.19 27.70 -13.43
N THR A 217 -2.30 26.72 -13.57
CA THR A 217 -2.61 25.35 -13.97
C THR A 217 -2.18 24.36 -12.88
N TYR A 218 -3.00 23.34 -12.62
CA TYR A 218 -2.64 22.24 -11.73
C TYR A 218 -1.81 21.19 -12.45
N TYR A 219 -0.77 20.75 -11.75
CA TYR A 219 0.10 19.63 -12.10
C TYR A 219 0.05 18.59 -10.99
N LYS A 220 0.18 17.34 -11.36
CA LYS A 220 0.27 16.20 -10.44
C LYS A 220 1.69 15.64 -10.44
N TYR A 221 2.13 15.17 -9.28
CA TYR A 221 3.47 14.63 -9.08
C TYR A 221 3.44 13.42 -8.16
N MET A 222 4.38 12.50 -8.42
CA MET A 222 4.74 11.39 -7.55
C MET A 222 6.25 11.26 -7.53
N VAL A 223 6.82 10.82 -6.43
CA VAL A 223 8.26 10.60 -6.27
C VAL A 223 8.47 9.18 -5.75
N VAL A 224 9.37 8.46 -6.38
CA VAL A 224 9.81 7.11 -5.98
C VAL A 224 11.24 7.23 -5.49
N ALA A 225 11.52 6.74 -4.29
CA ALA A 225 12.85 6.67 -3.70
C ALA A 225 13.43 5.27 -3.95
N LEU A 226 14.66 5.20 -4.48
CA LEU A 226 15.36 3.98 -4.82
C LEU A 226 16.65 3.85 -4.03
N ASN A 227 17.03 2.62 -3.63
CA ASN A 227 18.32 2.29 -3.02
C ASN A 227 19.43 2.12 -4.09
N GLU A 228 20.59 1.66 -3.69
CA GLU A 228 21.74 1.40 -4.58
C GLU A 228 21.48 0.28 -5.59
N LYS A 229 20.59 -0.67 -5.26
CA LYS A 229 20.20 -1.79 -6.13
C LYS A 229 19.02 -1.46 -7.05
N ASN A 230 18.60 -0.19 -7.16
CA ASN A 230 17.40 0.26 -7.85
C ASN A 230 16.10 -0.37 -7.33
N GLU A 231 16.07 -0.83 -6.08
CA GLU A 231 14.85 -1.29 -5.44
C GLU A 231 14.11 -0.12 -4.78
N VAL A 232 12.80 -0.20 -4.76
CA VAL A 232 11.93 0.84 -4.20
C VAL A 232 12.00 0.85 -2.68
N VAL A 233 12.46 1.96 -2.12
CA VAL A 233 12.50 2.22 -0.67
C VAL A 233 11.19 2.83 -0.18
N ALA A 234 10.62 3.73 -0.97
CA ALA A 234 9.34 4.36 -0.67
C ALA A 234 8.76 5.04 -1.92
N ILE A 235 7.45 5.08 -2.00
CA ILE A 235 6.68 5.78 -3.03
C ILE A 235 5.87 6.90 -2.35
N SER A 236 5.99 8.14 -2.81
CA SER A 236 5.21 9.23 -2.24
C SER A 236 3.72 9.09 -2.55
N LYS A 237 2.89 9.72 -1.73
CA LYS A 237 1.51 9.99 -2.14
C LYS A 237 1.51 10.92 -3.35
N LEU A 238 0.52 10.76 -4.19
CA LEU A 238 0.23 11.68 -5.28
C LEU A 238 -0.12 13.07 -4.73
N ILE A 239 0.54 14.09 -5.24
CA ILE A 239 0.25 15.48 -4.90
C ILE A 239 -0.19 16.29 -6.12
N HIS A 240 -1.07 17.27 -5.89
CA HIS A 240 -1.58 18.21 -6.88
C HIS A 240 -1.17 19.62 -6.50
N VAL A 241 -0.44 20.30 -7.38
CA VAL A 241 0.13 21.63 -7.14
C VAL A 241 -0.24 22.59 -8.26
N ALA A 242 -0.75 23.77 -7.93
CA ALA A 242 -1.04 24.83 -8.90
C ALA A 242 0.19 25.73 -9.10
N THR A 243 0.45 26.13 -10.35
CA THR A 243 1.30 27.30 -10.64
C THR A 243 0.58 28.58 -10.30
N LYS A 244 1.29 29.66 -9.97
CA LYS A 244 0.72 31.00 -9.72
C LYS A 244 0.21 31.65 -11.02
N GLY A 245 -0.57 32.73 -10.86
CA GLY A 245 -1.02 33.60 -11.96
C GLY A 245 -2.37 33.21 -12.55
N GLY A 246 -3.20 32.46 -11.79
CA GLY A 246 -4.60 32.17 -12.12
C GLY A 246 -5.52 32.32 -10.92
N LYS A 247 -6.78 31.94 -11.09
CA LYS A 247 -7.82 31.96 -10.03
C LYS A 247 -7.67 30.79 -9.03
N VAL A 248 -6.79 29.82 -9.31
CA VAL A 248 -6.52 28.63 -8.48
C VAL A 248 -5.18 28.74 -7.77
N GLY A 249 -5.06 28.10 -6.61
CA GLY A 249 -3.84 28.13 -5.80
C GLY A 249 -3.68 26.92 -4.91
N ASN A 250 -2.73 27.00 -3.98
CA ASN A 250 -2.28 25.91 -3.13
C ASN A 250 -2.67 26.13 -1.67
N CYS A 251 -2.77 25.05 -0.90
CA CYS A 251 -2.78 25.13 0.54
C CYS A 251 -1.41 25.62 1.03
N LYS A 252 -1.38 26.73 1.78
CA LYS A 252 -0.18 27.26 2.41
C LYS A 252 0.11 26.56 3.74
N LYS A 253 -0.96 26.27 4.51
CA LYS A 253 -0.84 25.77 5.88
C LYS A 253 -2.10 25.00 6.29
N LEU A 254 -1.91 23.96 7.08
CA LEU A 254 -2.97 23.28 7.82
C LEU A 254 -2.96 23.76 9.28
N LYS A 255 -4.13 24.07 9.83
CA LYS A 255 -4.36 24.23 11.27
C LYS A 255 -5.13 23.02 11.76
N VAL A 256 -4.70 22.45 12.89
CA VAL A 256 -5.37 21.36 13.60
C VAL A 256 -5.74 21.84 15.01
N ASN A 257 -6.82 21.31 15.57
CA ASN A 257 -7.27 21.65 16.93
C ASN A 257 -6.29 21.19 18.02
N LYS A 258 -5.57 20.07 17.81
CA LYS A 258 -4.50 19.58 18.70
C LYS A 258 -3.33 18.99 17.93
N SER A 259 -2.09 19.27 18.35
CA SER A 259 -0.86 18.71 17.80
C SER A 259 -0.27 17.57 18.64
N LYS A 260 -0.76 17.40 19.87
CA LYS A 260 -0.47 16.29 20.78
C LYS A 260 -1.80 15.77 21.31
N VAL A 261 -2.01 14.46 21.26
CA VAL A 261 -3.25 13.79 21.70
C VAL A 261 -2.86 12.63 22.59
N ASN A 262 -3.34 12.65 23.84
CA ASN A 262 -3.18 11.55 24.80
C ASN A 262 -4.53 10.87 24.95
N LEU A 263 -4.58 9.55 24.80
CA LEU A 263 -5.80 8.74 24.88
C LEU A 263 -5.57 7.52 25.77
N LYS A 264 -6.58 7.11 26.49
CA LYS A 264 -6.65 5.74 27.03
C LYS A 264 -7.02 4.78 25.87
N GLN A 265 -6.60 3.53 25.98
CA GLN A 265 -6.96 2.49 25.01
C GLN A 265 -8.47 2.45 24.77
N GLY A 266 -8.92 2.22 23.54
CA GLY A 266 -10.32 2.22 23.12
C GLY A 266 -10.95 3.61 22.94
N LYS A 267 -10.36 4.68 23.46
CA LYS A 267 -10.91 6.04 23.33
C LYS A 267 -10.64 6.65 21.98
N LYS A 268 -11.52 7.57 21.58
CA LYS A 268 -11.49 8.25 20.27
C LYS A 268 -11.26 9.75 20.44
N PHE A 269 -10.60 10.36 19.45
CA PHE A 269 -10.42 11.82 19.37
C PHE A 269 -10.65 12.31 17.93
N LYS A 270 -11.46 13.35 17.77
CA LYS A 270 -11.73 13.97 16.48
C LYS A 270 -10.76 15.10 16.20
N LEU A 271 -9.94 14.97 15.16
CA LEU A 271 -9.15 16.03 14.60
C LEU A 271 -10.04 16.97 13.77
N LYS A 272 -10.06 18.25 14.14
CA LYS A 272 -10.66 19.32 13.32
C LYS A 272 -9.51 19.96 12.53
N VAL A 273 -9.68 20.08 11.20
CA VAL A 273 -8.63 20.59 10.31
C VAL A 273 -9.15 21.74 9.46
N LYS A 274 -8.40 22.85 9.42
CA LYS A 274 -8.66 23.98 8.53
C LYS A 274 -7.51 24.16 7.55
N GLN A 275 -7.82 24.19 6.24
CA GLN A 275 -6.87 24.57 5.20
C GLN A 275 -6.83 26.09 5.07
N ILE A 276 -5.63 26.64 4.96
CA ILE A 276 -5.40 28.06 4.67
C ILE A 276 -4.76 28.15 3.29
N ALA A 277 -5.41 28.84 2.37
CA ALA A 277 -4.89 29.10 1.04
C ALA A 277 -3.67 30.04 1.07
N GLU A 278 -2.83 29.98 0.05
CA GLU A 278 -1.66 30.85 -0.10
C GLU A 278 -2.03 32.31 -0.30
N SER A 279 -3.25 32.60 -0.76
CA SER A 279 -3.81 33.94 -0.90
C SER A 279 -5.33 33.89 -0.77
N LYS A 280 -5.95 34.99 -0.26
CA LYS A 280 -7.41 35.15 -0.25
C LYS A 280 -8.02 35.25 -1.66
N LYS A 281 -7.20 35.66 -2.66
CA LYS A 281 -7.60 35.85 -4.06
C LYS A 281 -7.66 34.54 -4.87
N VAL A 282 -7.21 33.42 -4.32
CA VAL A 282 -7.18 32.13 -5.04
C VAL A 282 -8.10 31.10 -4.41
N LYS A 283 -8.76 30.32 -5.26
CA LYS A 283 -9.59 29.17 -4.84
C LYS A 283 -8.75 27.90 -4.77
N LEU A 284 -8.92 27.12 -3.73
CA LEU A 284 -8.38 25.75 -3.65
C LEU A 284 -9.32 24.82 -4.42
N LYS A 285 -9.01 24.52 -5.69
CA LYS A 285 -9.74 23.48 -6.43
C LYS A 285 -9.43 22.12 -5.78
N LYS A 286 -10.45 21.41 -5.38
CA LYS A 286 -10.29 20.13 -4.67
C LYS A 286 -10.12 19.00 -5.69
N HIS A 287 -8.89 18.61 -5.97
CA HIS A 287 -8.58 17.34 -6.66
C HIS A 287 -8.62 16.17 -5.68
N ARG A 288 -8.18 16.40 -4.43
CA ARG A 288 -8.24 15.43 -3.33
C ARG A 288 -8.70 16.10 -2.05
N LYS A 289 -9.40 15.36 -1.20
CA LYS A 289 -9.75 15.78 0.17
C LYS A 289 -8.48 15.81 1.03
N ILE A 290 -8.56 16.48 2.21
CA ILE A 290 -7.56 16.30 3.27
C ILE A 290 -7.52 14.82 3.64
N ALA A 291 -6.33 14.26 3.72
CA ALA A 291 -6.12 12.87 4.09
C ALA A 291 -5.44 12.75 5.46
N PHE A 292 -5.62 11.60 6.08
CA PHE A 292 -5.13 11.25 7.41
C PHE A 292 -4.52 9.88 7.36
N GLU A 293 -3.31 9.71 7.91
CA GLU A 293 -2.65 8.41 8.04
C GLU A 293 -1.88 8.31 9.35
N SER A 294 -1.89 7.15 9.97
CA SER A 294 -1.04 6.81 11.12
C SER A 294 0.26 6.17 10.64
N ASP A 295 1.39 6.52 11.25
CA ASP A 295 2.68 5.83 11.00
C ASP A 295 2.81 4.52 11.79
N ASN A 296 1.88 4.25 12.71
CA ASN A 296 1.77 2.96 13.41
C ASN A 296 0.29 2.69 13.73
N GLN A 297 -0.33 1.80 12.98
CA GLN A 297 -1.75 1.47 13.09
C GLN A 297 -2.05 0.53 14.27
N ASP A 298 -1.06 -0.16 14.82
CA ASP A 298 -1.22 -0.99 16.02
C ASP A 298 -1.44 -0.12 17.25
N VAL A 299 -0.79 1.04 17.32
CA VAL A 299 -0.95 1.99 18.41
C VAL A 299 -2.23 2.81 18.25
N ALA A 300 -2.46 3.38 17.08
CA ALA A 300 -3.69 4.12 16.79
C ALA A 300 -3.99 4.17 15.28
N VAL A 301 -5.26 4.00 14.94
CA VAL A 301 -5.78 4.19 13.58
C VAL A 301 -6.45 5.55 13.45
N VAL A 302 -6.56 6.04 12.21
CA VAL A 302 -7.28 7.29 11.92
C VAL A 302 -8.21 7.09 10.73
N SER A 303 -9.47 7.48 10.87
CA SER A 303 -10.45 7.36 9.79
C SER A 303 -10.29 8.46 8.73
N LYS A 304 -10.86 8.26 7.54
CA LYS A 304 -10.98 9.27 6.46
C LYS A 304 -11.63 10.58 6.94
N LYS A 305 -12.44 10.54 8.02
CA LYS A 305 -13.06 11.72 8.65
C LYS A 305 -12.17 12.36 9.73
N GLY A 306 -10.95 11.84 9.99
CA GLY A 306 -10.01 12.35 10.99
C GLY A 306 -10.36 11.99 12.43
N VAL A 307 -11.04 10.86 12.66
CA VAL A 307 -11.24 10.29 14.00
C VAL A 307 -10.08 9.37 14.30
N ILE A 308 -9.27 9.70 15.30
CA ILE A 308 -8.21 8.86 15.86
C ILE A 308 -8.86 7.90 16.85
N THR A 309 -8.58 6.60 16.74
CA THR A 309 -8.99 5.57 17.69
C THR A 309 -7.73 4.93 18.28
N ALA A 310 -7.60 4.97 19.60
CA ALA A 310 -6.50 4.35 20.34
C ALA A 310 -6.67 2.84 20.37
N LYS A 311 -5.65 2.08 19.94
CA LYS A 311 -5.69 0.61 19.85
C LYS A 311 -4.88 -0.05 20.95
N LYS A 312 -3.58 0.25 21.05
CA LYS A 312 -2.64 -0.38 21.99
C LYS A 312 -1.77 0.69 22.62
N LYS A 313 -1.35 0.48 23.88
CA LYS A 313 -0.38 1.33 24.59
C LYS A 313 0.86 1.57 23.72
N GLY A 314 1.28 2.85 23.61
CA GLY A 314 2.43 3.21 22.80
C GLY A 314 2.36 4.65 22.27
N LYS A 315 3.26 4.98 21.34
CA LYS A 315 3.36 6.29 20.71
C LYS A 315 3.35 6.14 19.19
N CYS A 316 2.58 6.96 18.51
CA CYS A 316 2.61 7.06 17.04
C CYS A 316 2.40 8.50 16.59
N SER A 317 2.46 8.73 15.29
CA SER A 317 2.15 10.02 14.69
C SER A 317 1.05 9.88 13.66
N VAL A 318 0.05 10.74 13.76
CA VAL A 318 -0.96 10.90 12.73
C VAL A 318 -0.57 12.07 11.83
N TYR A 319 -0.40 11.79 10.55
CA TYR A 319 -0.15 12.78 9.52
C TYR A 319 -1.48 13.26 8.94
N VAL A 320 -1.64 14.58 8.87
CA VAL A 320 -2.76 15.24 8.22
C VAL A 320 -2.20 16.02 7.06
N TYR A 321 -2.61 15.73 5.82
CA TYR A 321 -2.00 16.34 4.66
C TYR A 321 -3.03 16.81 3.62
N ALA A 322 -2.69 17.93 2.98
CA ALA A 322 -3.44 18.52 1.89
C ALA A 322 -2.99 17.97 0.54
N GLN A 323 -3.80 18.18 -0.50
CA GLN A 323 -3.51 17.70 -1.86
C GLN A 323 -2.13 18.09 -2.43
N ASN A 324 -1.52 19.16 -1.97
CA ASN A 324 -0.18 19.60 -2.40
C ASN A 324 0.95 19.15 -1.45
N GLY A 325 0.68 18.16 -0.61
CA GLY A 325 1.63 17.57 0.32
C GLY A 325 1.94 18.41 1.56
N VAL A 326 1.39 19.61 1.70
CA VAL A 326 1.50 20.39 2.94
C VAL A 326 0.83 19.63 4.07
N TYR A 327 1.54 19.40 5.17
CA TYR A 327 1.07 18.53 6.24
C TYR A 327 1.30 19.06 7.65
N LYS A 328 0.58 18.47 8.60
CA LYS A 328 0.82 18.55 10.04
C LYS A 328 1.00 17.14 10.61
N LYS A 329 1.96 17.01 11.50
CA LYS A 329 2.21 15.81 12.30
C LYS A 329 1.57 16.01 13.68
N VAL A 330 0.69 15.10 14.06
CA VAL A 330 0.02 15.07 15.37
C VAL A 330 0.62 13.90 16.13
N LYS A 331 1.25 14.17 17.28
CA LYS A 331 1.80 13.13 18.17
C LYS A 331 0.66 12.50 18.94
N VAL A 332 0.56 11.18 18.92
CA VAL A 332 -0.45 10.41 19.66
C VAL A 332 0.27 9.53 20.68
N THR A 333 -0.20 9.59 21.93
CA THR A 333 0.25 8.70 23.00
C THR A 333 -0.97 7.96 23.51
N VAL A 334 -0.92 6.64 23.52
CA VAL A 334 -1.92 5.76 24.12
C VAL A 334 -1.35 5.22 25.42
N LYS A 335 -2.11 5.41 26.52
CA LYS A 335 -1.78 4.98 27.88
C LYS A 335 -2.57 3.75 28.26
#